data_f9a16d72943aa807040425906e7b3268
#
_entry.id   f9a16d72943aa807040425906e7b3268
#
_cell.length_a   1.000
_cell.length_b   1.000
_cell.length_c   1.000
_cell.angle_alpha   90.00
_cell.angle_beta   90.00
_cell.angle_gamma   90.00
#
_symmetry.space_group_name_H-M   'P 1'
#
loop_
_entity.id
_entity.type
_entity.pdbx_description
1 polymer ?
#
loop_
_entity_poly.entity_id
_entity_poly.type
_entity_poly.pdbx_seq_one_letter_code
_entity_poly.pdbx_strand_id
1 'polypeptide(L)'
;MKENNKFNFVLHRENFLTPEQCDELIRKFEESKPQKSGVAGTYEGGEINEKVRKVQEVRLQNDVVLSDGFKLTKHITMACEMANLINFNFDLEKPYQLEDIVLLRYENTDKYDWHLDIGKNETSVRKISAIIQLSDEQDYEGGDFEFSIANDEGDDNYFGTRKRGSLILFPAFLGHRVRPVTKGVRYSIVTWILGDAFR
;
A
#
# COMPACT_ATOMS: atom_id res chain seq x y z
N MET A 1 -6.42 7.61 -35.65
CA MET A 1 -6.01 6.33 -34.97
C MET A 1 -6.44 6.44 -33.52
N LYS A 2 -7.30 5.55 -33.04
CA LYS A 2 -7.60 5.48 -31.60
C LYS A 2 -6.35 4.91 -30.94
N GLU A 3 -5.63 5.72 -30.17
CA GLU A 3 -4.62 5.21 -29.26
C GLU A 3 -5.34 4.18 -28.34
N ASN A 4 -4.81 2.96 -28.33
CA ASN A 4 -5.27 1.92 -27.41
C ASN A 4 -4.80 2.33 -26.01
N ASN A 5 -5.55 3.19 -25.34
CA ASN A 5 -5.35 3.46 -23.92
C ASN A 5 -5.72 2.18 -23.16
N LYS A 6 -4.74 1.32 -22.96
CA LYS A 6 -4.88 0.15 -22.11
C LYS A 6 -4.92 0.62 -20.66
N PHE A 7 -6.02 0.33 -19.96
CA PHE A 7 -6.12 0.54 -18.52
C PHE A 7 -5.30 -0.56 -17.81
N ASN A 8 -4.31 -0.14 -17.03
CA ASN A 8 -3.53 -1.05 -16.20
C ASN A 8 -4.05 -0.99 -14.76
N PHE A 9 -4.51 -2.12 -14.24
CA PHE A 9 -4.99 -2.18 -12.86
C PHE A 9 -3.91 -1.94 -11.83
N VAL A 10 -2.66 -2.34 -12.11
CA VAL A 10 -1.53 -2.20 -11.20
C VAL A 10 -0.37 -1.54 -11.91
N LEU A 11 0.16 -0.49 -11.30
CA LEU A 11 1.34 0.23 -11.77
C LEU A 11 2.49 0.04 -10.79
N HIS A 12 3.69 -0.23 -11.30
CA HIS A 12 4.90 -0.40 -10.50
C HIS A 12 5.91 0.69 -10.86
N ARG A 13 6.54 1.24 -9.83
CA ARG A 13 7.68 2.14 -9.97
C ARG A 13 8.84 1.62 -9.12
N GLU A 14 9.82 1.01 -9.75
CA GLU A 14 11.04 0.55 -9.08
C GLU A 14 11.89 1.75 -8.65
N ASN A 15 12.72 1.54 -7.62
CA ASN A 15 13.64 2.54 -7.07
C ASN A 15 12.95 3.87 -6.70
N PHE A 16 11.72 3.77 -6.18
CA PHE A 16 11.01 4.94 -5.66
C PHE A 16 11.65 5.45 -4.36
N LEU A 17 12.11 4.54 -3.51
CA LEU A 17 12.96 4.83 -2.36
C LEU A 17 14.33 4.15 -2.54
N THR A 18 15.38 4.79 -2.00
CA THR A 18 16.69 4.16 -1.89
C THR A 18 16.72 3.12 -0.76
N PRO A 19 17.69 2.20 -0.72
CA PRO A 19 17.86 1.28 0.40
C PRO A 19 17.99 2.00 1.75
N GLU A 20 18.74 3.12 1.81
CA GLU A 20 18.97 3.89 3.03
C GLU A 20 17.67 4.55 3.54
N GLN A 21 16.81 5.03 2.62
CA GLN A 21 15.48 5.56 2.94
C GLN A 21 14.56 4.46 3.49
N CYS A 22 14.62 3.25 2.92
CA CYS A 22 13.91 2.08 3.44
C CYS A 22 14.40 1.73 4.86
N ASP A 23 15.71 1.71 5.10
CA ASP A 23 16.31 1.44 6.42
C ASP A 23 15.89 2.48 7.45
N GLU A 24 15.82 3.75 7.08
CA GLU A 24 15.34 4.81 7.97
C GLU A 24 13.87 4.56 8.39
N LEU A 25 13.02 4.18 7.45
CA LEU A 25 11.60 3.90 7.72
C LEU A 25 11.40 2.65 8.59
N ILE A 26 12.17 1.58 8.35
CA ILE A 26 12.19 0.40 9.20
C ILE A 26 12.62 0.77 10.62
N ARG A 27 13.70 1.54 10.78
CA ARG A 27 14.18 2.01 12.07
C ARG A 27 13.12 2.86 12.80
N LYS A 28 12.42 3.76 12.10
CA LYS A 28 11.31 4.54 12.67
C LYS A 28 10.20 3.62 13.22
N PHE A 29 9.91 2.50 12.53
CA PHE A 29 8.98 1.49 13.04
C PHE A 29 9.50 0.85 14.32
N GLU A 30 10.74 0.37 14.34
CA GLU A 30 11.32 -0.36 15.48
C GLU A 30 11.51 0.53 16.72
N GLU A 31 11.77 1.82 16.54
CA GLU A 31 11.89 2.81 17.63
C GLU A 31 10.52 3.27 18.17
N SER A 32 9.44 2.96 17.46
CA SER A 32 8.08 3.34 17.83
C SER A 32 7.44 2.29 18.75
N LYS A 33 6.18 2.57 19.16
CA LYS A 33 5.33 1.60 19.87
C LYS A 33 4.29 1.06 18.89
N PRO A 34 4.59 -0.07 18.18
CA PRO A 34 3.66 -0.62 17.24
C PRO A 34 2.41 -1.16 17.94
N GLN A 35 1.28 -1.07 17.25
CA GLN A 35 0.00 -1.62 17.71
C GLN A 35 -0.50 -2.68 16.71
N LYS A 36 -1.37 -3.57 17.17
CA LYS A 36 -2.06 -4.50 16.27
C LYS A 36 -3.00 -3.72 15.38
N SER A 37 -2.96 -4.03 14.09
CA SER A 37 -3.83 -3.37 13.12
C SER A 37 -5.23 -3.99 13.13
N GLY A 38 -6.25 -3.14 13.17
CA GLY A 38 -7.65 -3.54 13.04
C GLY A 38 -8.08 -3.78 11.58
N VAL A 39 -9.23 -4.43 11.39
CA VAL A 39 -9.91 -4.55 10.10
C VAL A 39 -10.81 -3.33 9.92
N ALA A 40 -10.63 -2.57 8.85
CA ALA A 40 -11.46 -1.40 8.55
C ALA A 40 -12.93 -1.80 8.31
N GLY A 41 -13.88 -0.98 8.76
CA GLY A 41 -15.33 -1.17 8.52
C GLY A 41 -16.14 -1.61 9.72
N THR A 42 -15.54 -1.85 10.85
CA THR A 42 -16.21 -2.01 12.14
C THR A 42 -15.91 -0.79 13.01
N TYR A 43 -16.93 -0.22 13.66
CA TYR A 43 -16.94 1.00 14.50
C TYR A 43 -15.57 1.42 15.10
N GLU A 44 -15.34 2.76 15.17
CA GLU A 44 -14.25 3.48 15.84
C GLU A 44 -12.98 2.65 16.18
N GLY A 45 -12.03 2.62 15.23
CA GLY A 45 -10.71 1.97 15.42
C GLY A 45 -10.56 0.57 14.80
N GLY A 46 -11.62 0.02 14.20
CA GLY A 46 -11.60 -1.32 13.59
C GLY A 46 -11.61 -2.45 14.61
N GLU A 47 -12.31 -3.54 14.30
CA GLU A 47 -12.28 -4.75 15.13
C GLU A 47 -10.97 -5.53 14.87
N ILE A 48 -10.26 -5.92 15.93
CA ILE A 48 -9.09 -6.79 15.79
C ILE A 48 -9.58 -8.22 15.49
N ASN A 49 -9.42 -8.63 14.23
CA ASN A 49 -9.73 -9.99 13.79
C ASN A 49 -8.50 -10.62 13.15
N GLU A 50 -7.68 -11.28 13.98
CA GLU A 50 -6.42 -11.92 13.56
C GLU A 50 -6.61 -13.06 12.55
N LYS A 51 -7.82 -13.59 12.39
CA LYS A 51 -8.11 -14.56 11.32
C LYS A 51 -8.07 -13.91 9.93
N VAL A 52 -8.48 -12.64 9.86
CA VAL A 52 -8.51 -11.84 8.62
C VAL A 52 -7.25 -11.00 8.49
N ARG A 53 -6.87 -10.27 9.55
CA ARG A 53 -5.72 -9.37 9.53
C ARG A 53 -4.89 -9.55 10.80
N LYS A 54 -3.67 -10.03 10.62
CA LYS A 54 -2.67 -10.14 11.67
C LYS A 54 -1.43 -9.41 11.20
N VAL A 55 -1.16 -8.24 11.75
CA VAL A 55 -0.06 -7.35 11.38
C VAL A 55 0.15 -6.31 12.46
N GLN A 56 1.37 -5.83 12.65
CA GLN A 56 1.69 -4.69 13.48
C GLN A 56 1.79 -3.42 12.63
N GLU A 57 1.28 -2.29 13.15
CA GLU A 57 1.31 -1.01 12.47
C GLU A 57 1.85 0.13 13.33
N VAL A 58 2.45 1.10 12.66
CA VAL A 58 2.81 2.42 13.17
C VAL A 58 2.30 3.46 12.18
N ARG A 59 1.51 4.42 12.67
CA ARG A 59 1.02 5.53 11.84
C ARG A 59 1.95 6.72 11.96
N LEU A 60 2.40 7.21 10.82
CA LEU A 60 3.16 8.44 10.71
C LEU A 60 2.18 9.56 10.30
N GLN A 61 2.23 10.68 11.01
CA GLN A 61 1.47 11.86 10.65
C GLN A 61 1.93 12.41 9.28
N ASN A 62 1.08 13.20 8.64
CA ASN A 62 1.35 13.85 7.36
C ASN A 62 2.65 14.68 7.38
N ASP A 63 3.22 14.91 6.18
CA ASP A 63 4.48 15.64 5.96
C ASP A 63 5.75 14.92 6.44
N VAL A 64 5.81 13.60 6.23
CA VAL A 64 7.00 12.81 6.53
C VAL A 64 8.17 13.27 5.64
N VAL A 65 9.22 13.76 6.30
CA VAL A 65 10.49 14.13 5.68
C VAL A 65 11.58 13.21 6.23
N LEU A 66 12.34 12.57 5.35
CA LEU A 66 13.45 11.70 5.71
C LEU A 66 14.71 12.53 5.99
N SER A 67 15.71 11.89 6.60
CA SER A 67 16.94 12.56 7.05
C SER A 67 17.75 13.22 5.93
N ASP A 68 17.64 12.71 4.71
CA ASP A 68 18.25 13.27 3.49
C ASP A 68 17.44 14.43 2.87
N GLY A 69 16.33 14.81 3.49
CA GLY A 69 15.41 15.84 3.01
C GLY A 69 14.36 15.35 2.03
N PHE A 70 14.27 14.03 1.75
CA PHE A 70 13.25 13.47 0.89
C PHE A 70 11.86 13.61 1.53
N LYS A 71 10.97 14.34 0.86
CA LYS A 71 9.59 14.58 1.32
C LYS A 71 8.67 13.44 0.89
N LEU A 72 8.59 12.38 1.71
CA LEU A 72 7.90 11.13 1.37
C LEU A 72 6.43 11.36 0.97
N THR A 73 5.65 12.05 1.80
CA THR A 73 4.24 12.37 1.54
C THR A 73 4.06 13.07 0.20
N LYS A 74 4.87 14.10 -0.07
CA LYS A 74 4.82 14.84 -1.34
C LYS A 74 5.12 13.95 -2.53
N HIS A 75 6.14 13.10 -2.46
CA HIS A 75 6.53 12.25 -3.59
C HIS A 75 5.52 11.14 -3.87
N ILE A 76 4.88 10.58 -2.83
CA ILE A 76 3.77 9.63 -3.02
C ILE A 76 2.59 10.34 -3.68
N THR A 77 2.18 11.52 -3.20
CA THR A 77 1.09 12.31 -3.79
C THR A 77 1.34 12.59 -5.28
N MET A 78 2.55 13.04 -5.62
CA MET A 78 2.93 13.29 -7.02
C MET A 78 2.89 12.02 -7.88
N ALA A 79 3.31 10.87 -7.34
CA ALA A 79 3.27 9.60 -8.05
C ALA A 79 1.81 9.15 -8.30
N CYS A 80 0.92 9.30 -7.31
CA CYS A 80 -0.50 9.02 -7.46
C CYS A 80 -1.17 9.95 -8.48
N GLU A 81 -0.84 11.26 -8.44
CA GLU A 81 -1.34 12.24 -9.41
C GLU A 81 -0.95 11.86 -10.85
N MET A 82 0.32 11.54 -11.05
CA MET A 82 0.80 11.10 -12.38
C MET A 82 0.14 9.82 -12.83
N ALA A 83 0.02 8.80 -11.96
CA ALA A 83 -0.66 7.56 -12.27
C ALA A 83 -2.14 7.81 -12.62
N ASN A 84 -2.80 8.72 -11.90
CA ASN A 84 -4.18 9.09 -12.18
C ASN A 84 -4.31 9.79 -13.54
N LEU A 85 -3.43 10.72 -13.84
CA LEU A 85 -3.45 11.48 -15.09
C LEU A 85 -3.24 10.59 -16.32
N ILE A 86 -2.32 9.62 -16.25
CA ILE A 86 -1.94 8.79 -17.40
C ILE A 86 -2.73 7.47 -17.50
N ASN A 87 -3.40 7.02 -16.43
CA ASN A 87 -4.00 5.69 -16.40
C ASN A 87 -5.38 5.63 -15.74
N PHE A 88 -5.53 6.03 -14.46
CA PHE A 88 -6.76 5.76 -13.71
C PHE A 88 -7.89 6.74 -14.01
N ASN A 89 -7.58 8.02 -14.18
CA ASN A 89 -8.54 9.09 -14.49
C ASN A 89 -9.72 9.18 -13.49
N PHE A 90 -9.43 9.03 -12.20
CA PHE A 90 -10.41 9.20 -11.12
C PHE A 90 -10.58 10.67 -10.73
N ASP A 91 -11.75 11.03 -10.20
CA ASP A 91 -11.98 12.31 -9.56
C ASP A 91 -11.26 12.36 -8.21
N LEU A 92 -10.10 13.01 -8.17
CA LEU A 92 -9.32 13.24 -6.96
C LEU A 92 -9.68 14.61 -6.37
N GLU A 93 -9.80 14.66 -5.04
CA GLU A 93 -10.04 15.92 -4.33
C GLU A 93 -8.81 16.84 -4.39
N LYS A 94 -9.03 18.12 -4.68
CA LYS A 94 -7.95 19.14 -4.70
C LYS A 94 -8.13 20.13 -3.55
N PRO A 95 -7.05 20.50 -2.82
CA PRO A 95 -5.68 19.97 -2.95
C PRO A 95 -5.65 18.47 -2.62
N TYR A 96 -4.79 17.73 -3.31
CA TYR A 96 -4.70 16.28 -3.13
C TYR A 96 -4.45 15.91 -1.67
N GLN A 97 -5.30 15.05 -1.14
CA GLN A 97 -5.24 14.56 0.24
C GLN A 97 -4.75 13.12 0.25
N LEU A 98 -3.75 12.87 1.10
CA LEU A 98 -3.23 11.56 1.40
C LEU A 98 -3.63 11.21 2.84
N GLU A 99 -4.11 9.99 3.07
CA GLU A 99 -4.26 9.49 4.44
C GLU A 99 -2.90 9.33 5.14
N ASP A 100 -2.91 9.12 6.45
CA ASP A 100 -1.70 8.83 7.20
C ASP A 100 -0.88 7.72 6.54
N ILE A 101 0.43 7.88 6.57
CA ILE A 101 1.35 6.85 6.12
C ILE A 101 1.42 5.78 7.20
N VAL A 102 1.05 4.54 6.86
CA VAL A 102 1.04 3.42 7.78
C VAL A 102 2.23 2.51 7.49
N LEU A 103 3.16 2.42 8.42
CA LEU A 103 4.23 1.42 8.41
C LEU A 103 3.66 0.09 8.91
N LEU A 104 3.93 -0.99 8.21
CA LEU A 104 3.42 -2.33 8.50
C LEU A 104 4.58 -3.31 8.67
N ARG A 105 4.47 -4.19 9.66
CA ARG A 105 5.41 -5.27 9.94
C ARG A 105 4.68 -6.60 10.02
N TYR A 106 5.12 -7.55 9.20
CA TYR A 106 4.57 -8.91 9.12
C TYR A 106 5.67 -9.93 9.46
N GLU A 107 5.37 -10.85 10.38
CA GLU A 107 6.22 -11.99 10.77
C GLU A 107 5.37 -13.15 11.27
N ASN A 108 5.96 -14.32 11.48
CA ASN A 108 5.33 -15.41 12.24
C ASN A 108 3.87 -15.71 11.83
N THR A 109 3.63 -15.96 10.54
CA THR A 109 2.31 -16.20 9.96
C THR A 109 1.40 -14.97 9.86
N ASP A 110 1.93 -13.77 10.08
CA ASP A 110 1.18 -12.53 9.87
C ASP A 110 0.76 -12.41 8.41
N LYS A 111 -0.46 -11.93 8.23
CA LYS A 111 -1.15 -11.86 6.93
C LYS A 111 -2.18 -10.75 6.92
N TYR A 112 -2.67 -10.46 5.75
CA TYR A 112 -3.93 -9.76 5.55
C TYR A 112 -4.70 -10.45 4.43
N ASP A 113 -5.83 -11.06 4.76
CA ASP A 113 -6.63 -11.84 3.81
C ASP A 113 -7.31 -10.96 2.74
N TRP A 114 -7.99 -11.56 1.77
CA TRP A 114 -8.68 -10.86 0.71
C TRP A 114 -9.56 -9.73 1.21
N HIS A 115 -9.28 -8.51 0.73
CA HIS A 115 -10.03 -7.31 1.08
C HIS A 115 -9.99 -6.27 -0.04
N LEU A 116 -10.81 -5.24 0.11
CA LEU A 116 -10.78 -3.99 -0.62
C LEU A 116 -10.34 -2.90 0.34
N ASP A 117 -9.64 -1.90 -0.16
CA ASP A 117 -9.29 -0.72 0.65
C ASP A 117 -10.44 0.28 0.73
N ILE A 118 -11.37 0.22 -0.22
CA ILE A 118 -12.61 0.99 -0.20
C ILE A 118 -13.68 0.25 0.59
N GLY A 119 -14.50 0.99 1.34
CA GLY A 119 -15.60 0.44 2.12
C GLY A 119 -16.70 1.47 2.35
N LYS A 120 -17.39 1.34 3.47
CA LYS A 120 -18.40 2.31 3.91
C LYS A 120 -17.75 3.45 4.69
N ASN A 121 -18.47 4.56 4.83
CA ASN A 121 -18.06 5.71 5.64
C ASN A 121 -16.72 6.32 5.18
N GLU A 122 -15.77 6.47 6.08
CA GLU A 122 -14.49 7.15 5.86
C GLU A 122 -13.64 6.53 4.75
N THR A 123 -13.71 5.21 4.56
CA THR A 123 -12.96 4.54 3.50
C THR A 123 -13.60 4.63 2.11
N SER A 124 -14.84 5.14 2.02
CA SER A 124 -15.56 5.28 0.73
C SER A 124 -14.91 6.28 -0.23
N VAL A 125 -14.08 7.17 0.29
CA VAL A 125 -13.39 8.23 -0.47
C VAL A 125 -11.99 7.83 -0.95
N ARG A 126 -11.51 6.63 -0.62
CA ARG A 126 -10.22 6.11 -1.10
C ARG A 126 -10.28 5.82 -2.59
N LYS A 127 -9.35 6.37 -3.37
CA LYS A 127 -9.30 6.22 -4.83
C LYS A 127 -8.15 5.34 -5.28
N ILE A 128 -6.95 5.65 -4.85
CA ILE A 128 -5.73 4.93 -5.22
C ILE A 128 -5.02 4.49 -3.96
N SER A 129 -4.72 3.21 -3.87
CA SER A 129 -3.86 2.64 -2.85
C SER A 129 -2.41 2.72 -3.30
N ALA A 130 -1.53 3.09 -2.37
CA ALA A 130 -0.10 3.19 -2.58
C ALA A 130 0.62 2.29 -1.57
N ILE A 131 1.36 1.29 -2.06
CA ILE A 131 2.18 0.38 -1.24
C ILE A 131 3.64 0.59 -1.59
N ILE A 132 4.53 0.64 -0.59
CA ILE A 132 5.97 0.65 -0.80
C ILE A 132 6.60 -0.54 -0.09
N GLN A 133 7.38 -1.33 -0.80
CA GLN A 133 8.14 -2.45 -0.24
C GLN A 133 9.41 -1.91 0.44
N LEU A 134 9.57 -2.18 1.74
CA LEU A 134 10.74 -1.70 2.51
C LEU A 134 11.79 -2.78 2.73
N SER A 135 11.37 -4.05 2.93
CA SER A 135 12.29 -5.18 3.10
C SER A 135 12.93 -5.59 1.79
N ASP A 136 14.14 -6.12 1.86
CA ASP A 136 14.72 -6.87 0.75
C ASP A 136 13.92 -8.17 0.55
N GLU A 137 13.74 -8.58 -0.70
CA GLU A 137 13.01 -9.80 -1.04
C GLU A 137 13.66 -11.09 -0.52
N GLN A 138 14.95 -11.03 -0.17
CA GLN A 138 15.72 -12.13 0.40
C GLN A 138 15.58 -12.25 1.93
N ASP A 139 15.06 -11.21 2.60
CA ASP A 139 14.94 -11.15 4.06
C ASP A 139 13.74 -11.93 4.59
N TYR A 140 12.81 -12.37 3.72
CA TYR A 140 11.59 -13.07 4.13
C TYR A 140 11.09 -14.06 3.09
N GLU A 141 10.36 -15.08 3.57
CA GLU A 141 9.66 -16.07 2.75
C GLU A 141 8.14 -15.93 2.95
N GLY A 142 7.35 -16.20 1.90
CA GLY A 142 5.91 -15.89 1.89
C GLY A 142 5.67 -14.38 1.80
N GLY A 143 4.58 -13.89 2.39
CA GLY A 143 4.27 -12.46 2.41
C GLY A 143 4.01 -11.84 1.04
N ASP A 144 3.67 -12.65 0.03
CA ASP A 144 3.39 -12.17 -1.32
C ASP A 144 2.20 -11.23 -1.32
N PHE A 145 2.33 -10.11 -2.03
CA PHE A 145 1.25 -9.19 -2.28
C PHE A 145 0.53 -9.61 -3.56
N GLU A 146 -0.72 -10.02 -3.44
CA GLU A 146 -1.47 -10.70 -4.47
C GLU A 146 -2.77 -9.96 -4.79
N PHE A 147 -3.12 -9.87 -6.07
CA PHE A 147 -4.31 -9.21 -6.58
C PHE A 147 -5.31 -10.22 -7.16
N SER A 148 -6.61 -9.92 -7.04
CA SER A 148 -7.70 -10.73 -7.59
C SER A 148 -7.95 -10.44 -9.08
N ILE A 149 -6.89 -10.43 -9.87
CA ILE A 149 -6.93 -10.28 -11.34
C ILE A 149 -5.99 -11.32 -11.95
N ALA A 150 -6.35 -11.85 -13.12
CA ALA A 150 -5.46 -12.69 -13.88
C ALA A 150 -4.26 -11.90 -14.38
N ASN A 151 -3.10 -12.57 -14.47
CA ASN A 151 -1.95 -12.01 -15.17
C ASN A 151 -2.12 -12.15 -16.69
N ASP A 152 -1.19 -11.53 -17.46
CA ASP A 152 -1.21 -11.60 -18.94
C ASP A 152 -1.00 -13.03 -19.47
N GLU A 153 -0.51 -13.96 -18.65
CA GLU A 153 -0.27 -15.38 -18.97
C GLU A 153 -1.49 -16.25 -18.69
N GLY A 154 -2.56 -15.67 -18.10
CA GLY A 154 -3.82 -16.35 -17.81
C GLY A 154 -3.85 -17.09 -16.48
N ASP A 155 -2.85 -16.89 -15.61
CA ASP A 155 -2.89 -17.38 -14.23
C ASP A 155 -3.93 -16.62 -13.41
N ASP A 156 -4.59 -17.31 -12.50
CA ASP A 156 -5.71 -16.78 -11.71
C ASP A 156 -5.34 -15.61 -10.78
N ASN A 157 -4.04 -15.32 -10.57
CA ASN A 157 -3.61 -14.29 -9.64
C ASN A 157 -2.38 -13.50 -10.15
N TYR A 158 -2.44 -12.20 -10.03
CA TYR A 158 -1.34 -11.30 -10.28
C TYR A 158 -0.60 -10.98 -8.98
N PHE A 159 0.74 -11.02 -9.02
CA PHE A 159 1.59 -10.70 -7.86
C PHE A 159 2.25 -9.33 -8.02
N GLY A 160 2.20 -8.53 -6.97
CA GLY A 160 2.95 -7.29 -6.87
C GLY A 160 4.46 -7.56 -6.74
N THR A 161 5.27 -6.60 -7.19
CA THR A 161 6.73 -6.70 -7.06
C THR A 161 7.17 -6.83 -5.61
N ARG A 162 8.21 -7.64 -5.34
CA ARG A 162 8.87 -7.76 -4.04
C ARG A 162 10.09 -6.85 -3.91
N LYS A 163 10.54 -6.22 -5.01
CA LYS A 163 11.76 -5.40 -5.06
C LYS A 163 11.70 -4.28 -4.03
N ARG A 164 12.74 -4.21 -3.19
CA ARG A 164 12.91 -3.18 -2.18
C ARG A 164 12.85 -1.78 -2.78
N GLY A 165 12.22 -0.86 -2.07
CA GLY A 165 12.05 0.54 -2.51
C GLY A 165 11.06 0.74 -3.65
N SER A 166 10.35 -0.29 -4.09
CA SER A 166 9.35 -0.17 -5.17
C SER A 166 8.02 0.33 -4.63
N LEU A 167 7.41 1.25 -5.37
CA LEU A 167 6.04 1.73 -5.19
C LEU A 167 5.09 0.95 -6.09
N ILE A 168 3.96 0.51 -5.54
CA ILE A 168 2.86 -0.14 -6.23
C ILE A 168 1.63 0.74 -6.08
N LEU A 169 0.97 1.07 -7.18
CA LEU A 169 -0.26 1.88 -7.22
C LEU A 169 -1.38 1.09 -7.88
N PHE A 170 -2.55 1.09 -7.27
CA PHE A 170 -3.73 0.39 -7.79
C PHE A 170 -5.03 1.04 -7.28
N PRO A 171 -6.18 0.82 -7.98
CA PRO A 171 -7.48 1.29 -7.52
C PRO A 171 -7.85 0.70 -6.15
N ALA A 172 -8.33 1.53 -5.22
CA ALA A 172 -8.70 1.09 -3.88
C ALA A 172 -9.83 0.03 -3.85
N PHE A 173 -10.58 -0.13 -4.95
CA PHE A 173 -11.59 -1.17 -5.13
C PHE A 173 -11.04 -2.50 -5.67
N LEU A 174 -9.75 -2.59 -5.98
CA LEU A 174 -9.15 -3.84 -6.46
C LEU A 174 -8.91 -4.79 -5.29
N GLY A 175 -9.48 -6.00 -5.39
CA GLY A 175 -9.29 -7.06 -4.40
C GLY A 175 -7.81 -7.46 -4.30
N HIS A 176 -7.30 -7.54 -3.08
CA HIS A 176 -5.91 -7.90 -2.84
C HIS A 176 -5.71 -8.51 -1.45
N ARG A 177 -4.55 -9.15 -1.26
CA ARG A 177 -4.15 -9.72 0.03
C ARG A 177 -2.64 -9.70 0.22
N VAL A 178 -2.20 -9.88 1.47
CA VAL A 178 -0.83 -10.27 1.83
C VAL A 178 -0.87 -11.71 2.32
N ARG A 179 -0.19 -12.61 1.62
CA ARG A 179 -0.06 -14.01 2.04
C ARG A 179 0.71 -14.10 3.37
N PRO A 180 0.54 -15.18 4.15
CA PRO A 180 1.31 -15.35 5.39
C PRO A 180 2.82 -15.26 5.17
N VAL A 181 3.51 -14.50 6.00
CA VAL A 181 4.98 -14.52 6.07
C VAL A 181 5.38 -15.79 6.83
N THR A 182 6.11 -16.67 6.16
CA THR A 182 6.48 -17.99 6.72
C THR A 182 7.84 -17.98 7.40
N LYS A 183 8.72 -17.01 7.04
CA LYS A 183 10.05 -16.83 7.65
C LYS A 183 10.50 -15.38 7.47
N GLY A 184 11.30 -14.88 8.41
CA GLY A 184 11.82 -13.52 8.39
C GLY A 184 10.78 -12.46 8.71
N VAL A 185 11.04 -11.23 8.29
CA VAL A 185 10.18 -10.07 8.57
C VAL A 185 9.98 -9.24 7.31
N ARG A 186 8.72 -8.98 6.95
CA ARG A 186 8.37 -8.09 5.85
C ARG A 186 7.89 -6.76 6.38
N TYR A 187 8.54 -5.67 5.93
CA TYR A 187 8.09 -4.30 6.17
C TYR A 187 7.56 -3.68 4.88
N SER A 188 6.49 -2.91 5.01
CA SER A 188 5.93 -2.13 3.92
C SER A 188 5.26 -0.85 4.43
N ILE A 189 4.99 0.05 3.51
CA ILE A 189 4.12 1.20 3.74
C ILE A 189 2.80 0.97 3.03
N VAL A 190 1.71 1.50 3.59
CA VAL A 190 0.45 1.72 2.89
C VAL A 190 -0.08 3.12 3.19
N THR A 191 -0.65 3.74 2.17
CA THR A 191 -1.42 4.98 2.27
C THR A 191 -2.39 5.08 1.09
N TRP A 192 -3.32 6.03 1.15
CA TRP A 192 -4.36 6.20 0.14
C TRP A 192 -4.52 7.66 -0.26
N ILE A 193 -4.64 7.91 -1.57
CA ILE A 193 -5.07 9.21 -2.05
C ILE A 193 -6.59 9.24 -2.14
N LEU A 194 -7.17 10.36 -1.73
CA LEU A 194 -8.61 10.52 -1.57
C LEU A 194 -9.24 11.27 -2.75
N GLY A 195 -10.54 11.11 -2.89
CA GLY A 195 -11.38 11.83 -3.83
C GLY A 195 -12.84 11.62 -3.48
N ASP A 196 -13.75 12.12 -4.31
CA ASP A 196 -15.19 11.91 -4.13
C ASP A 196 -15.53 10.41 -4.13
N ALA A 197 -16.51 9.98 -3.35
CA ALA A 197 -16.98 8.60 -3.37
C ALA A 197 -17.34 8.17 -4.81
N PHE A 198 -17.09 6.91 -5.14
CA PHE A 198 -17.51 6.36 -6.45
C PHE A 198 -19.04 6.37 -6.54
N ARG A 199 -19.55 6.76 -7.70
CA ARG A 199 -21.00 6.86 -8.00
C ARG A 199 -21.37 5.86 -9.08
#